data_de2ca234afec89c4516ea58b160efa21
#
_entry.id   de2ca234afec89c4516ea58b160efa21
#
_cell.length_a   1.000
_cell.length_b   1.000
_cell.length_c   1.000
_cell.angle_alpha   90.00
_cell.angle_beta   90.00
_cell.angle_gamma   90.00
#
_symmetry.space_group_name_H-M   'P 1'
#
loop_
_entity.id
_entity.type
_entity.pdbx_description
1 polymer ?
#
loop_
_entity_poly.entity_id
_entity_poly.type
_entity_poly.pdbx_seq_one_letter_code
_entity_poly.pdbx_strand_id
1 'polypeptide(L)'
;MRRAICLVLLASGLRLHAQAPGKWPPDSLINTRVIPRSTPVSQVVGMMRNFAADLGVRCHYCHVGEEGMPLDRVDFAVDEKRTKLVAREMMRMVRDINQRLDSLPGRVAAGLQVTCATCHRGTNRPVPLFTMITETATSQGADSALRVYRALRQRFYGRDSYDFGEPTLNIAAFRTARAGKVADALLLLDENEKYFPGSSGMYVFRGNVLLMRADTTAAAAAFHEALKRDSTNAEALGRLRTIGRPR
;
A
#
# COMPACT_ATOMS: atom_id res chain seq x y z
N MET A 1 -14.27 15.25 70.97
CA MET A 1 -15.24 14.84 69.91
C MET A 1 -14.48 14.71 68.59
N ARG A 2 -14.10 13.47 68.20
CA ARG A 2 -13.41 13.17 66.90
C ARG A 2 -14.43 12.53 66.01
N ARG A 3 -14.83 13.20 64.90
CA ARG A 3 -15.71 12.66 63.84
C ARG A 3 -14.89 11.85 62.89
N ALA A 4 -15.11 10.54 62.83
CA ALA A 4 -14.57 9.64 61.82
C ALA A 4 -15.42 9.79 60.53
N ILE A 5 -14.75 10.17 59.42
CA ILE A 5 -15.35 10.21 58.08
C ILE A 5 -15.08 8.85 57.45
N CYS A 6 -16.13 8.03 57.28
CA CYS A 6 -16.06 6.81 56.48
C CYS A 6 -16.10 7.18 54.99
N LEU A 7 -14.99 6.98 54.26
CA LEU A 7 -14.94 7.03 52.81
C LEU A 7 -15.45 5.69 52.24
N VAL A 8 -16.62 5.71 51.64
CA VAL A 8 -17.16 4.57 50.89
C VAL A 8 -16.56 4.65 49.48
N LEU A 9 -15.59 3.79 49.16
CA LEU A 9 -15.09 3.58 47.83
C LEU A 9 -16.10 2.76 47.01
N LEU A 10 -16.84 3.42 46.13
CA LEU A 10 -17.64 2.79 45.09
C LEU A 10 -16.71 2.21 44.03
N ALA A 11 -16.41 0.93 44.09
CA ALA A 11 -15.75 0.18 43.06
C ALA A 11 -16.73 -0.01 41.88
N SER A 12 -16.62 0.86 40.86
CA SER A 12 -17.30 0.70 39.59
C SER A 12 -16.65 -0.46 38.84
N GLY A 13 -17.15 -1.67 39.05
CA GLY A 13 -16.73 -2.85 38.29
C GLY A 13 -17.11 -2.69 36.80
N LEU A 14 -16.13 -2.37 35.93
CA LEU A 14 -16.27 -2.58 34.49
C LEU A 14 -16.52 -4.08 34.27
N ARG A 15 -17.79 -4.46 34.05
CA ARG A 15 -18.11 -5.80 33.56
C ARG A 15 -17.64 -5.88 32.12
N LEU A 16 -16.45 -6.46 31.86
CA LEU A 16 -16.15 -7.00 30.56
C LEU A 16 -17.22 -8.06 30.24
N HIS A 17 -18.14 -7.71 29.36
CA HIS A 17 -19.07 -8.69 28.79
C HIS A 17 -18.26 -9.56 27.84
N ALA A 18 -17.70 -10.65 28.33
CA ALA A 18 -17.25 -11.73 27.49
C ALA A 18 -18.49 -12.28 26.77
N GLN A 19 -18.65 -11.99 25.49
CA GLN A 19 -19.71 -12.59 24.68
C GLN A 19 -19.52 -14.11 24.70
N ALA A 20 -20.61 -14.85 24.95
CA ALA A 20 -20.60 -16.30 24.83
C ALA A 20 -20.14 -16.70 23.41
N PRO A 21 -19.37 -17.80 23.27
CA PRO A 21 -18.95 -18.27 21.95
C PRO A 21 -20.16 -18.45 21.03
N GLY A 22 -20.14 -17.75 19.89
CA GLY A 22 -21.17 -17.89 18.88
C GLY A 22 -20.98 -19.16 18.07
N LYS A 23 -21.99 -19.56 17.30
CA LYS A 23 -21.85 -20.64 16.32
C LYS A 23 -21.15 -20.11 15.07
N TRP A 24 -20.16 -20.85 14.55
CA TRP A 24 -19.54 -20.54 13.28
C TRP A 24 -19.69 -21.69 12.27
N PRO A 25 -20.14 -21.44 11.04
CA PRO A 25 -20.76 -20.17 10.59
C PRO A 25 -22.09 -19.89 11.30
N PRO A 26 -22.55 -18.61 11.39
CA PRO A 26 -23.81 -18.26 12.02
C PRO A 26 -25.00 -18.82 11.24
N ASP A 27 -26.13 -19.02 11.88
CA ASP A 27 -27.34 -19.55 11.23
C ASP A 27 -28.03 -18.52 10.33
N SER A 28 -27.81 -17.23 10.56
CA SER A 28 -28.42 -16.13 9.81
C SER A 28 -27.49 -14.93 9.72
N LEU A 29 -27.73 -14.08 8.70
CA LEU A 29 -26.99 -12.84 8.50
C LEU A 29 -27.59 -11.72 9.37
N ILE A 30 -26.74 -11.07 10.16
CA ILE A 30 -27.10 -9.91 10.98
C ILE A 30 -26.31 -8.70 10.46
N ASN A 31 -26.98 -7.52 10.40
CA ASN A 31 -26.38 -6.25 10.03
C ASN A 31 -25.75 -6.22 8.60
N THR A 32 -26.40 -6.87 7.63
CA THR A 32 -26.04 -6.70 6.22
C THR A 32 -26.59 -5.36 5.70
N ARG A 33 -25.76 -4.56 5.02
CA ARG A 33 -26.11 -3.24 4.46
C ARG A 33 -25.96 -3.15 2.96
N VAL A 34 -25.11 -4.00 2.38
CA VAL A 34 -24.80 -4.03 0.94
C VAL A 34 -25.15 -5.40 0.35
N ILE A 35 -24.89 -6.46 1.09
CA ILE A 35 -25.25 -7.84 0.73
C ILE A 35 -26.73 -8.06 1.06
N PRO A 36 -27.56 -8.58 0.15
CA PRO A 36 -28.94 -8.91 0.45
C PRO A 36 -29.07 -9.91 1.60
N ARG A 37 -30.04 -9.71 2.47
CA ARG A 37 -30.28 -10.62 3.62
C ARG A 37 -30.66 -12.03 3.21
N SER A 38 -31.20 -12.19 1.99
CA SER A 38 -31.58 -13.48 1.42
C SER A 38 -30.37 -14.28 0.90
N THR A 39 -29.16 -13.68 0.86
CA THR A 39 -27.97 -14.38 0.42
C THR A 39 -27.62 -15.52 1.40
N PRO A 40 -27.41 -16.75 0.91
CA PRO A 40 -27.01 -17.86 1.78
C PRO A 40 -25.74 -17.55 2.58
N VAL A 41 -25.71 -17.90 3.87
CA VAL A 41 -24.57 -17.65 4.77
C VAL A 41 -23.28 -18.23 4.20
N SER A 42 -23.30 -19.43 3.63
CA SER A 42 -22.13 -20.07 3.00
C SER A 42 -21.55 -19.23 1.86
N GLN A 43 -22.42 -18.61 1.05
CA GLN A 43 -21.99 -17.73 -0.05
C GLN A 43 -21.35 -16.46 0.51
N VAL A 44 -21.92 -15.86 1.56
CA VAL A 44 -21.32 -14.68 2.22
C VAL A 44 -19.96 -15.00 2.81
N VAL A 45 -19.82 -16.16 3.46
CA VAL A 45 -18.52 -16.62 3.98
C VAL A 45 -17.49 -16.77 2.86
N GLY A 46 -17.90 -17.31 1.70
CA GLY A 46 -17.06 -17.39 0.50
C GLY A 46 -16.61 -16.00 0.02
N MET A 47 -17.56 -15.06 -0.10
CA MET A 47 -17.26 -13.67 -0.47
C MET A 47 -16.26 -13.02 0.49
N MET A 48 -16.45 -13.19 1.82
CA MET A 48 -15.55 -12.62 2.83
C MET A 48 -14.14 -13.22 2.76
N ARG A 49 -14.01 -14.51 2.43
CA ARG A 49 -12.70 -15.14 2.19
C ARG A 49 -11.99 -14.55 0.96
N ASN A 50 -12.75 -14.32 -0.12
CA ASN A 50 -12.21 -13.66 -1.31
C ASN A 50 -11.77 -12.22 -0.99
N PHE A 51 -12.57 -11.44 -0.27
CA PHE A 51 -12.17 -10.08 0.16
C PHE A 51 -10.90 -10.10 1.00
N ALA A 52 -10.79 -11.05 1.95
CA ALA A 52 -9.60 -11.20 2.77
C ALA A 52 -8.36 -11.51 1.92
N ALA A 53 -8.48 -12.39 0.91
CA ALA A 53 -7.41 -12.72 -0.02
C ALA A 53 -7.05 -11.53 -0.93
N ASP A 54 -8.05 -10.87 -1.51
CA ASP A 54 -7.89 -9.74 -2.43
C ASP A 54 -7.19 -8.53 -1.76
N LEU A 55 -7.43 -8.34 -0.45
CA LEU A 55 -6.82 -7.28 0.35
C LEU A 55 -5.56 -7.72 1.10
N GLY A 56 -5.22 -9.02 1.13
CA GLY A 56 -4.09 -9.55 1.89
C GLY A 56 -4.23 -9.40 3.41
N VAL A 57 -5.47 -9.48 3.93
CA VAL A 57 -5.81 -9.28 5.35
C VAL A 57 -6.50 -10.50 5.95
N ARG A 58 -6.78 -10.46 7.25
CA ARG A 58 -7.57 -11.47 8.00
C ARG A 58 -8.91 -10.90 8.44
N CYS A 59 -9.81 -11.77 8.92
CA CYS A 59 -11.18 -11.39 9.32
C CYS A 59 -11.23 -10.25 10.34
N HIS A 60 -10.32 -10.27 11.32
CA HIS A 60 -10.21 -9.25 12.36
C HIS A 60 -9.83 -7.85 11.82
N TYR A 61 -9.36 -7.73 10.59
CA TYR A 61 -9.10 -6.42 9.97
C TYR A 61 -10.38 -5.59 9.83
N CYS A 62 -11.50 -6.24 9.47
CA CYS A 62 -12.80 -5.60 9.29
C CYS A 62 -13.80 -5.90 10.41
N HIS A 63 -13.66 -7.01 11.13
CA HIS A 63 -14.57 -7.45 12.17
C HIS A 63 -13.93 -7.37 13.56
N VAL A 64 -14.74 -7.19 14.60
CA VAL A 64 -14.24 -7.09 15.99
C VAL A 64 -13.75 -8.46 16.45
N GLY A 65 -12.49 -8.50 16.83
CA GLY A 65 -11.74 -9.67 17.24
C GLY A 65 -10.25 -9.42 17.13
N GLU A 66 -9.44 -10.35 17.61
CA GLU A 66 -7.98 -10.31 17.59
C GLU A 66 -7.39 -11.31 16.59
N GLU A 67 -6.14 -11.12 16.21
CA GLU A 67 -5.43 -12.06 15.35
C GLU A 67 -5.29 -13.42 16.06
N GLY A 68 -5.60 -14.50 15.34
CA GLY A 68 -5.58 -15.85 15.88
C GLY A 68 -6.80 -16.24 16.71
N MET A 69 -7.75 -15.30 16.97
CA MET A 69 -8.98 -15.61 17.68
C MET A 69 -9.84 -16.61 16.89
N PRO A 70 -10.44 -17.64 17.54
CA PRO A 70 -11.41 -18.52 16.90
C PRO A 70 -12.59 -17.75 16.31
N LEU A 71 -13.06 -18.18 15.13
CA LEU A 71 -14.10 -17.44 14.38
C LEU A 71 -15.44 -17.37 15.09
N ASP A 72 -15.75 -18.30 15.98
CA ASP A 72 -16.93 -18.30 16.84
C ASP A 72 -16.92 -17.21 17.93
N ARG A 73 -15.77 -16.56 18.13
CA ARG A 73 -15.59 -15.45 19.07
C ARG A 73 -15.43 -14.09 18.37
N VAL A 74 -15.31 -14.06 17.05
CA VAL A 74 -15.23 -12.82 16.25
C VAL A 74 -16.64 -12.25 16.11
N ASP A 75 -16.82 -10.97 16.46
CA ASP A 75 -18.10 -10.29 16.23
C ASP A 75 -18.18 -9.77 14.79
N PHE A 76 -18.93 -10.48 13.96
CA PHE A 76 -19.15 -10.13 12.57
C PHE A 76 -20.28 -9.10 12.38
N ALA A 77 -21.09 -8.84 13.41
CA ALA A 77 -22.30 -8.01 13.30
C ALA A 77 -22.03 -6.52 13.56
N VAL A 78 -21.23 -6.19 14.57
CA VAL A 78 -21.02 -4.79 14.99
C VAL A 78 -20.22 -3.96 13.97
N ASP A 79 -20.47 -2.66 13.95
CA ASP A 79 -19.89 -1.69 13.00
C ASP A 79 -18.82 -0.79 13.64
N GLU A 80 -18.13 -1.26 14.66
CA GLU A 80 -17.11 -0.47 15.37
C GLU A 80 -15.87 -0.19 14.53
N LYS A 81 -15.47 -1.13 13.66
CA LYS A 81 -14.26 -0.95 12.85
C LYS A 81 -14.55 -0.11 11.60
N ARG A 82 -13.84 1.01 11.50
CA ARG A 82 -13.87 1.89 10.32
C ARG A 82 -13.60 1.13 9.02
N THR A 83 -12.70 0.15 9.05
CA THR A 83 -12.36 -0.69 7.88
C THR A 83 -13.56 -1.46 7.34
N LYS A 84 -14.48 -1.92 8.21
CA LYS A 84 -15.75 -2.55 7.80
C LYS A 84 -16.67 -1.56 7.07
N LEU A 85 -16.76 -0.32 7.57
CA LEU A 85 -17.56 0.73 6.94
C LEU A 85 -16.97 1.11 5.57
N VAL A 86 -15.65 1.29 5.49
CA VAL A 86 -14.94 1.55 4.23
C VAL A 86 -15.15 0.41 3.23
N ALA A 87 -15.07 -0.85 3.67
CA ALA A 87 -15.29 -2.01 2.79
C ALA A 87 -16.70 -1.98 2.15
N ARG A 88 -17.73 -1.57 2.90
CA ARG A 88 -19.09 -1.41 2.34
C ARG A 88 -19.15 -0.35 1.25
N GLU A 89 -18.47 0.78 1.41
CA GLU A 89 -18.39 1.81 0.37
C GLU A 89 -17.61 1.32 -0.85
N MET A 90 -16.52 0.58 -0.65
CA MET A 90 -15.78 -0.06 -1.75
C MET A 90 -16.65 -1.07 -2.51
N MET A 91 -17.48 -1.86 -1.82
CA MET A 91 -18.44 -2.76 -2.48
C MET A 91 -19.45 -2.01 -3.35
N ARG A 92 -19.97 -0.86 -2.87
CA ARG A 92 -20.86 0.01 -3.67
C ARG A 92 -20.13 0.55 -4.89
N MET A 93 -18.92 1.09 -4.70
CA MET A 93 -18.11 1.63 -5.79
C MET A 93 -17.83 0.58 -6.87
N VAL A 94 -17.42 -0.64 -6.49
CA VAL A 94 -17.19 -1.74 -7.44
C VAL A 94 -18.46 -2.07 -8.24
N ARG A 95 -19.61 -2.12 -7.58
CA ARG A 95 -20.91 -2.31 -8.27
C ARG A 95 -21.20 -1.18 -9.25
N ASP A 96 -21.00 0.07 -8.85
CA ASP A 96 -21.29 1.24 -9.69
C ASP A 96 -20.33 1.31 -10.89
N ILE A 97 -19.05 0.93 -10.72
CA ILE A 97 -18.09 0.80 -11.83
C ILE A 97 -18.58 -0.28 -12.82
N ASN A 98 -18.97 -1.46 -12.33
CA ASN A 98 -19.41 -2.56 -13.18
C ASN A 98 -20.70 -2.20 -13.95
N GLN A 99 -21.65 -1.50 -13.33
CA GLN A 99 -22.83 -0.98 -14.03
C GLN A 99 -22.45 -0.02 -15.17
N ARG A 100 -21.46 0.84 -14.96
CA ARG A 100 -20.96 1.73 -16.03
C ARG A 100 -20.24 0.95 -17.12
N LEU A 101 -19.45 -0.06 -16.77
CA LEU A 101 -18.81 -0.94 -17.76
C LEU A 101 -19.82 -1.67 -18.61
N ASP A 102 -20.95 -2.10 -18.02
CA ASP A 102 -22.04 -2.77 -18.76
C ASP A 102 -22.73 -1.85 -19.78
N SER A 103 -22.71 -0.53 -19.59
CA SER A 103 -23.31 0.46 -20.46
C SER A 103 -22.36 1.03 -21.52
N LEU A 104 -21.09 0.62 -21.59
CA LEU A 104 -20.14 1.14 -22.56
C LEU A 104 -20.50 0.71 -23.98
N PRO A 105 -20.55 1.65 -24.98
CA PRO A 105 -20.77 1.32 -26.39
C PRO A 105 -19.63 0.42 -26.90
N GLY A 106 -19.99 -0.59 -27.70
CA GLY A 106 -18.98 -1.47 -28.32
C GLY A 106 -18.26 -2.40 -27.37
N ARG A 107 -18.77 -2.65 -26.16
CA ARG A 107 -18.23 -3.62 -25.22
C ARG A 107 -18.13 -4.99 -25.87
N VAL A 108 -16.89 -5.42 -26.17
CA VAL A 108 -16.61 -6.65 -26.92
C VAL A 108 -16.61 -7.90 -26.01
N ALA A 109 -16.33 -7.75 -24.73
CA ALA A 109 -16.19 -8.87 -23.80
C ALA A 109 -17.38 -8.90 -22.82
N ALA A 110 -18.32 -9.81 -23.06
CA ALA A 110 -19.23 -10.24 -22.00
C ALA A 110 -18.40 -10.81 -20.85
N GLY A 111 -18.50 -10.20 -19.66
CA GLY A 111 -17.86 -10.72 -18.45
C GLY A 111 -16.62 -9.97 -17.94
N LEU A 112 -16.18 -8.87 -18.59
CA LEU A 112 -15.17 -8.01 -17.96
C LEU A 112 -15.79 -7.33 -16.72
N GLN A 113 -15.34 -7.72 -15.54
CA GLN A 113 -15.81 -7.20 -14.28
C GLN A 113 -14.63 -6.71 -13.43
N VAL A 114 -14.79 -5.55 -12.83
CA VAL A 114 -13.89 -5.08 -11.77
C VAL A 114 -14.23 -5.80 -10.47
N THR A 115 -13.21 -6.29 -9.80
CA THR A 115 -13.31 -6.92 -8.48
C THR A 115 -12.40 -6.19 -7.48
N CYS A 116 -12.44 -6.57 -6.20
CA CYS A 116 -11.48 -6.04 -5.22
C CYS A 116 -10.04 -6.31 -5.65
N ALA A 117 -9.74 -7.50 -6.17
CA ALA A 117 -8.41 -7.90 -6.65
C ALA A 117 -7.91 -7.01 -7.80
N THR A 118 -8.78 -6.47 -8.64
CA THR A 118 -8.40 -5.60 -9.77
C THR A 118 -7.57 -4.40 -9.32
N CYS A 119 -7.91 -3.82 -8.16
CA CYS A 119 -7.19 -2.69 -7.58
C CYS A 119 -6.22 -3.13 -6.49
N HIS A 120 -6.66 -4.02 -5.58
CA HIS A 120 -5.92 -4.35 -4.37
C HIS A 120 -4.79 -5.37 -4.57
N ARG A 121 -4.97 -6.38 -5.40
CA ARG A 121 -3.93 -7.36 -5.75
C ARG A 121 -3.18 -7.94 -4.53
N GLY A 122 -3.94 -8.30 -3.48
CA GLY A 122 -3.39 -8.85 -2.25
C GLY A 122 -2.81 -7.82 -1.28
N THR A 123 -3.16 -6.53 -1.42
CA THR A 123 -2.74 -5.46 -0.50
C THR A 123 -3.91 -4.60 -0.04
N ASN A 124 -3.93 -4.21 1.22
CA ASN A 124 -4.99 -3.36 1.76
C ASN A 124 -4.89 -1.88 1.31
N ARG A 125 -3.74 -1.47 0.79
CA ARG A 125 -3.49 -0.13 0.24
C ARG A 125 -3.03 -0.24 -1.21
N PRO A 126 -3.94 -0.08 -2.19
CA PRO A 126 -3.63 -0.26 -3.61
C PRO A 126 -2.96 0.98 -4.20
N VAL A 127 -1.73 1.26 -3.79
CA VAL A 127 -0.91 2.34 -4.33
C VAL A 127 0.38 1.78 -4.94
N PRO A 128 0.93 2.41 -5.99
CA PRO A 128 2.21 2.01 -6.55
C PRO A 128 3.32 2.04 -5.49
N LEU A 129 4.25 1.08 -5.57
CA LEU A 129 5.32 0.96 -4.59
C LEU A 129 6.18 2.23 -4.51
N PHE A 130 6.50 2.85 -5.65
CA PHE A 130 7.25 4.11 -5.66
C PHE A 130 6.55 5.23 -4.88
N THR A 131 5.22 5.27 -4.86
CA THR A 131 4.46 6.25 -4.06
C THR A 131 4.67 6.01 -2.58
N MET A 132 4.51 4.77 -2.13
CA MET A 132 4.72 4.40 -0.72
C MET A 132 6.15 4.70 -0.26
N ILE A 133 7.14 4.37 -1.09
CA ILE A 133 8.55 4.63 -0.78
C ILE A 133 8.83 6.14 -0.73
N THR A 134 8.29 6.91 -1.68
CA THR A 134 8.41 8.39 -1.67
C THR A 134 7.82 9.00 -0.40
N GLU A 135 6.58 8.62 -0.05
CA GLU A 135 5.90 9.10 1.16
C GLU A 135 6.71 8.79 2.42
N THR A 136 7.22 7.57 2.52
CA THR A 136 8.02 7.16 3.68
C THR A 136 9.37 7.89 3.72
N ALA A 137 10.06 8.02 2.58
CA ALA A 137 11.34 8.74 2.51
C ALA A 137 11.17 10.22 2.85
N THR A 138 10.09 10.85 2.39
CA THR A 138 9.83 12.27 2.66
C THR A 138 9.39 12.54 4.10
N SER A 139 8.69 11.64 4.74
CA SER A 139 8.18 11.83 6.11
C SER A 139 9.11 11.27 7.19
N GLN A 140 9.83 10.16 6.93
CA GLN A 140 10.60 9.39 7.92
C GLN A 140 12.06 9.14 7.54
N GLY A 141 12.50 9.63 6.35
CA GLY A 141 13.85 9.44 5.83
C GLY A 141 14.06 8.14 5.06
N ALA A 142 15.20 8.08 4.35
CA ALA A 142 15.54 6.96 3.46
C ALA A 142 15.65 5.62 4.20
N ASP A 143 16.22 5.58 5.40
CA ASP A 143 16.39 4.33 6.15
C ASP A 143 15.06 3.64 6.43
N SER A 144 14.03 4.41 6.79
CA SER A 144 12.68 3.88 7.01
C SER A 144 12.07 3.38 5.70
N ALA A 145 12.22 4.15 4.62
CA ALA A 145 11.73 3.78 3.29
C ALA A 145 12.39 2.50 2.78
N LEU A 146 13.71 2.35 2.98
CA LEU A 146 14.45 1.15 2.58
C LEU A 146 14.07 -0.08 3.41
N ARG A 147 13.81 0.08 4.71
CA ARG A 147 13.26 -1.03 5.52
C ARG A 147 11.91 -1.49 4.97
N VAL A 148 11.02 -0.55 4.65
CA VAL A 148 9.71 -0.86 4.05
C VAL A 148 9.88 -1.55 2.69
N TYR A 149 10.74 -1.01 1.80
CA TYR A 149 11.00 -1.59 0.49
C TYR A 149 11.49 -3.04 0.59
N ARG A 150 12.49 -3.30 1.44
CA ARG A 150 13.08 -4.64 1.61
C ARG A 150 12.06 -5.63 2.19
N ALA A 151 11.27 -5.22 3.18
CA ALA A 151 10.22 -6.07 3.76
C ALA A 151 9.13 -6.41 2.73
N LEU A 152 8.70 -5.43 1.94
CA LEU A 152 7.74 -5.66 0.86
C LEU A 152 8.33 -6.54 -0.24
N ARG A 153 9.59 -6.33 -0.62
CA ARG A 153 10.28 -7.16 -1.60
C ARG A 153 10.38 -8.62 -1.13
N GLN A 154 10.74 -8.86 0.11
CA GLN A 154 10.80 -10.20 0.68
C GLN A 154 9.43 -10.91 0.62
N ARG A 155 8.35 -10.18 0.85
CA ARG A 155 6.99 -10.75 0.91
C ARG A 155 6.32 -10.89 -0.46
N PHE A 156 6.55 -9.96 -1.38
CA PHE A 156 5.76 -9.80 -2.59
C PHE A 156 6.54 -9.91 -3.90
N TYR A 157 7.87 -10.09 -3.86
CA TYR A 157 8.65 -10.24 -5.09
C TYR A 157 8.15 -11.45 -5.91
N GLY A 158 7.96 -11.24 -7.21
CA GLY A 158 7.38 -12.24 -8.11
C GLY A 158 5.86 -12.39 -8.02
N ARG A 159 5.16 -11.48 -7.31
CA ARG A 159 3.70 -11.38 -7.27
C ARG A 159 3.23 -10.10 -7.94
N ASP A 160 1.96 -10.04 -8.34
CA ASP A 160 1.36 -8.88 -9.03
C ASP A 160 1.03 -7.69 -8.10
N SER A 161 1.32 -7.81 -6.79
CA SER A 161 0.98 -6.79 -5.80
C SER A 161 1.74 -5.48 -5.99
N TYR A 162 3.05 -5.58 -6.27
CA TYR A 162 3.95 -4.44 -6.43
C TYR A 162 4.96 -4.67 -7.55
N ASP A 163 5.30 -3.59 -8.25
CA ASP A 163 6.42 -3.58 -9.19
C ASP A 163 7.73 -3.33 -8.43
N PHE A 164 8.66 -4.30 -8.50
CA PHE A 164 10.02 -4.22 -7.96
C PHE A 164 11.06 -4.03 -9.07
N GLY A 165 10.63 -3.63 -10.25
CA GLY A 165 11.53 -3.28 -11.35
C GLY A 165 12.34 -2.02 -11.06
N GLU A 166 13.38 -1.83 -11.86
CA GLU A 166 14.29 -0.68 -11.78
C GLU A 166 13.58 0.69 -11.66
N PRO A 167 12.49 0.98 -12.42
CA PRO A 167 11.86 2.29 -12.36
C PRO A 167 11.31 2.66 -10.99
N THR A 168 10.98 1.69 -10.16
CA THR A 168 10.31 1.94 -8.86
C THR A 168 11.16 2.80 -7.94
N LEU A 169 12.42 2.42 -7.67
CA LEU A 169 13.31 3.22 -6.82
C LEU A 169 13.84 4.46 -7.53
N ASN A 170 14.02 4.44 -8.85
CA ASN A 170 14.37 5.61 -9.63
C ASN A 170 13.33 6.74 -9.50
N ILE A 171 12.04 6.39 -9.68
CA ILE A 171 10.91 7.35 -9.55
C ILE A 171 10.79 7.83 -8.10
N ALA A 172 10.90 6.93 -7.12
CA ALA A 172 10.85 7.29 -5.71
C ALA A 172 11.96 8.26 -5.33
N ALA A 173 13.20 7.98 -5.75
CA ALA A 173 14.35 8.85 -5.52
C ALA A 173 14.16 10.24 -6.15
N PHE A 174 13.74 10.29 -7.42
CA PHE A 174 13.51 11.56 -8.10
C PHE A 174 12.43 12.42 -7.40
N ARG A 175 11.33 11.81 -6.98
CA ARG A 175 10.26 12.50 -6.24
C ARG A 175 10.73 12.95 -4.85
N THR A 176 11.53 12.15 -4.15
CA THR A 176 12.12 12.48 -2.86
C THR A 176 13.09 13.67 -2.98
N ALA A 177 13.92 13.70 -4.03
CA ALA A 177 14.80 14.83 -4.32
C ALA A 177 14.01 16.11 -4.62
N ARG A 178 12.92 16.02 -5.40
CA ARG A 178 12.02 17.15 -5.67
C ARG A 178 11.34 17.71 -4.42
N ALA A 179 11.17 16.87 -3.39
CA ALA A 179 10.71 17.31 -2.08
C ALA A 179 11.84 17.92 -1.20
N GLY A 180 13.02 18.21 -1.79
CA GLY A 180 14.16 18.81 -1.10
C GLY A 180 15.07 17.83 -0.36
N LYS A 181 14.77 16.52 -0.40
CA LYS A 181 15.52 15.49 0.34
C LYS A 181 16.50 14.74 -0.57
N VAL A 182 17.49 15.49 -1.12
CA VAL A 182 18.45 14.96 -2.11
C VAL A 182 19.33 13.86 -1.53
N ALA A 183 19.76 13.98 -0.26
CA ALA A 183 20.57 12.94 0.38
C ALA A 183 19.80 11.61 0.50
N ASP A 184 18.54 11.66 0.96
CA ASP A 184 17.67 10.48 1.02
C ASP A 184 17.44 9.86 -0.36
N ALA A 185 17.27 10.68 -1.39
CA ALA A 185 17.09 10.22 -2.76
C ALA A 185 18.32 9.44 -3.27
N LEU A 186 19.53 9.91 -2.97
CA LEU A 186 20.76 9.20 -3.36
C LEU A 186 20.85 7.83 -2.70
N LEU A 187 20.45 7.70 -1.42
CA LEU A 187 20.39 6.40 -0.72
C LEU A 187 19.39 5.43 -1.36
N LEU A 188 18.26 5.94 -1.88
CA LEU A 188 17.32 5.09 -2.65
C LEU A 188 17.94 4.60 -3.96
N LEU A 189 18.74 5.43 -4.65
CA LEU A 189 19.45 5.03 -5.85
C LEU A 189 20.60 4.05 -5.56
N ASP A 190 21.30 4.21 -4.41
CA ASP A 190 22.31 3.26 -3.96
C ASP A 190 21.71 1.87 -3.70
N GLU A 191 20.49 1.82 -3.17
CA GLU A 191 19.77 0.55 -3.02
C GLU A 191 19.37 -0.04 -4.37
N ASN A 192 18.89 0.81 -5.31
CA ASN A 192 18.51 0.36 -6.65
C ASN A 192 19.67 -0.25 -7.41
N GLU A 193 20.86 0.33 -7.29
CA GLU A 193 22.08 -0.14 -7.92
C GLU A 193 22.43 -1.59 -7.54
N LYS A 194 22.12 -2.01 -6.30
CA LYS A 194 22.36 -3.39 -5.83
C LYS A 194 21.55 -4.41 -6.61
N TYR A 195 20.34 -4.05 -7.05
CA TYR A 195 19.48 -4.93 -7.81
C TYR A 195 19.67 -4.79 -9.31
N PHE A 196 20.10 -3.61 -9.78
CA PHE A 196 20.23 -3.27 -11.20
C PHE A 196 21.59 -2.62 -11.53
N PRO A 197 22.72 -3.30 -11.26
CA PRO A 197 24.06 -2.71 -11.40
C PRO A 197 24.42 -2.34 -12.85
N GLY A 198 23.76 -2.95 -13.84
CA GLY A 198 23.95 -2.67 -15.27
C GLY A 198 23.08 -1.54 -15.82
N SER A 199 22.25 -0.90 -15.00
CA SER A 199 21.30 0.09 -15.47
C SER A 199 21.97 1.42 -15.84
N SER A 200 21.89 1.80 -17.12
CA SER A 200 22.19 3.15 -17.58
C SER A 200 21.19 4.18 -17.04
N GLY A 201 19.89 3.81 -17.03
CA GLY A 201 18.80 4.67 -16.58
C GLY A 201 18.95 5.11 -15.13
N MET A 202 19.34 4.22 -14.22
CA MET A 202 19.57 4.55 -12.81
C MET A 202 20.64 5.64 -12.65
N TYR A 203 21.72 5.58 -13.42
CA TYR A 203 22.76 6.63 -13.38
C TYR A 203 22.30 7.95 -13.98
N VAL A 204 21.39 7.92 -14.97
CA VAL A 204 20.71 9.14 -15.45
C VAL A 204 19.88 9.77 -14.32
N PHE A 205 19.09 8.98 -13.60
CA PHE A 205 18.35 9.49 -12.43
C PHE A 205 19.28 10.05 -11.36
N ARG A 206 20.42 9.39 -11.08
CA ARG A 206 21.45 9.87 -10.14
C ARG A 206 21.99 11.24 -10.56
N GLY A 207 22.36 11.40 -11.83
CA GLY A 207 22.80 12.68 -12.38
C GLY A 207 21.74 13.78 -12.23
N ASN A 208 20.49 13.48 -12.56
CA ASN A 208 19.40 14.42 -12.43
C ASN A 208 19.14 14.82 -10.97
N VAL A 209 19.24 13.91 -10.02
CA VAL A 209 19.14 14.19 -8.58
C VAL A 209 20.28 15.07 -8.08
N LEU A 210 21.52 14.83 -8.55
CA LEU A 210 22.68 15.65 -8.21
C LEU A 210 22.57 17.08 -8.76
N LEU A 211 22.00 17.25 -9.95
CA LEU A 211 21.72 18.59 -10.51
C LEU A 211 20.73 19.40 -9.64
N MET A 212 19.80 18.75 -8.95
CA MET A 212 18.89 19.46 -8.02
C MET A 212 19.62 20.08 -6.83
N ARG A 213 20.83 19.57 -6.51
CA ARG A 213 21.73 20.13 -5.50
C ARG A 213 22.79 21.06 -6.10
N ALA A 214 22.69 21.36 -7.38
CA ALA A 214 23.69 22.12 -8.15
C ALA A 214 25.10 21.48 -8.19
N ASP A 215 25.21 20.18 -7.90
CA ASP A 215 26.46 19.43 -7.95
C ASP A 215 26.72 18.96 -9.39
N THR A 216 27.13 19.89 -10.24
CA THR A 216 27.34 19.64 -11.67
C THR A 216 28.47 18.66 -11.93
N THR A 217 29.52 18.65 -11.09
CA THR A 217 30.67 17.75 -11.24
C THR A 217 30.25 16.30 -10.97
N ALA A 218 29.58 16.03 -9.85
CA ALA A 218 29.09 14.69 -9.56
C ALA A 218 28.00 14.24 -10.54
N ALA A 219 27.15 15.17 -11.01
CA ALA A 219 26.15 14.89 -12.02
C ALA A 219 26.78 14.46 -13.36
N ALA A 220 27.83 15.17 -13.83
CA ALA A 220 28.56 14.81 -15.03
C ALA A 220 29.20 13.41 -14.90
N ALA A 221 29.80 13.11 -13.72
CA ALA A 221 30.35 11.79 -13.47
C ALA A 221 29.27 10.69 -13.56
N ALA A 222 28.07 10.92 -12.97
CA ALA A 222 26.95 9.99 -13.07
C ALA A 222 26.46 9.78 -14.51
N PHE A 223 26.38 10.83 -15.33
CA PHE A 223 26.03 10.70 -16.75
C PHE A 223 27.10 9.96 -17.55
N HIS A 224 28.36 10.11 -17.24
CA HIS A 224 29.43 9.31 -17.84
C HIS A 224 29.33 7.84 -17.46
N GLU A 225 28.96 7.53 -16.19
CA GLU A 225 28.66 6.16 -15.76
C GLU A 225 27.46 5.56 -16.52
N ALA A 226 26.42 6.36 -16.80
CA ALA A 226 25.33 5.94 -17.67
C ALA A 226 25.83 5.55 -19.07
N LEU A 227 26.69 6.37 -19.68
CA LEU A 227 27.23 6.12 -21.02
C LEU A 227 28.20 4.93 -21.09
N LYS A 228 28.86 4.56 -20.00
CA LYS A 228 29.65 3.32 -19.94
C LYS A 228 28.78 2.08 -20.07
N ARG A 229 27.51 2.15 -19.62
CA ARG A 229 26.53 1.04 -19.66
C ARG A 229 25.72 1.02 -20.95
N ASP A 230 25.39 2.22 -21.44
CA ASP A 230 24.72 2.43 -22.73
C ASP A 230 25.29 3.70 -23.38
N SER A 231 26.23 3.52 -24.30
CA SER A 231 26.88 4.62 -24.99
C SER A 231 25.94 5.46 -25.87
N THR A 232 24.73 4.94 -26.15
CA THR A 232 23.71 5.59 -26.97
C THR A 232 22.65 6.31 -26.15
N ASN A 233 22.75 6.32 -24.81
CA ASN A 233 21.77 6.94 -23.93
C ASN A 233 21.61 8.43 -24.25
N ALA A 234 20.51 8.76 -24.94
CA ALA A 234 20.26 10.10 -25.46
C ALA A 234 20.09 11.15 -24.33
N GLU A 235 19.53 10.76 -23.19
CA GLU A 235 19.37 11.68 -22.07
C GLU A 235 20.71 12.04 -21.43
N ALA A 236 21.59 11.05 -21.16
CA ALA A 236 22.92 11.28 -20.62
C ALA A 236 23.74 12.17 -21.55
N LEU A 237 23.75 11.91 -22.87
CA LEU A 237 24.39 12.73 -23.87
C LEU A 237 23.85 14.18 -23.88
N GLY A 238 22.54 14.34 -23.80
CA GLY A 238 21.90 15.65 -23.77
C GLY A 238 22.27 16.45 -22.51
N ARG A 239 22.29 15.81 -21.35
CA ARG A 239 22.65 16.44 -20.07
C ARG A 239 24.10 16.90 -20.04
N LEU A 240 25.04 16.06 -20.50
CA LEU A 240 26.45 16.43 -20.55
C LEU A 240 26.68 17.63 -21.45
N ARG A 241 26.04 17.71 -22.62
CA ARG A 241 26.09 18.88 -23.49
C ARG A 241 25.60 20.16 -22.84
N THR A 242 24.57 20.04 -21.97
CA THR A 242 24.02 21.19 -21.25
C THR A 242 24.94 21.65 -20.12
N ILE A 243 25.56 20.72 -19.39
CA ILE A 243 26.52 21.02 -18.31
C ILE A 243 27.80 21.66 -18.86
N GLY A 244 28.30 21.20 -20.01
CA GLY A 244 29.54 21.68 -20.60
C GLY A 244 29.42 23.02 -21.36
N ARG A 245 28.24 23.64 -21.46
CA ARG A 245 28.11 24.95 -22.08
C ARG A 245 28.50 26.03 -21.08
N PRO A 246 29.47 26.88 -21.42
CA PRO A 246 29.79 28.07 -20.62
C PRO A 246 28.56 28.96 -20.52
N ARG A 247 28.27 29.46 -19.33
CA ARG A 247 27.22 30.45 -19.05
C ARG A 247 27.64 31.81 -19.53
#